data_d2faf7f409cc48d78ffb9b23a8e908db
#
_entry.id   d2faf7f409cc48d78ffb9b23a8e908db
#
_cell.length_a   1.000
_cell.length_b   1.000
_cell.length_c   1.000
_cell.angle_alpha   90.00
_cell.angle_beta   90.00
_cell.angle_gamma   90.00
#
_symmetry.space_group_name_H-M   'P 1'
#
loop_
_entity.id
_entity.type
_entity.pdbx_description
1 polymer ?
#
loop_
_entity_poly.entity_id
_entity_poly.type
_entity_poly.pdbx_seq_one_letter_code
_entity_poly.pdbx_strand_id
1 'polypeptide(L)'
;MAEQKATNVHWHEGDITREHREKLLGHKGATLWFTGLSGSGKSTVAVELEGTLHEMGIVSYRLDGDNVRLGINKNLGFSAEDRTENIRRIGEISKLFVDSGVIALSSFISPYRADRDQVRELHEEA
;
A
#
# COMPACT_ATOMS: atom_id res chain seq x y z
N MET A 1 6.36 -17.16 5.07
CA MET A 1 5.84 -16.12 5.97
C MET A 1 6.99 -15.44 6.70
N ALA A 2 6.93 -14.12 6.77
CA ALA A 2 7.98 -13.38 7.48
C ALA A 2 7.81 -13.51 8.99
N GLU A 3 8.88 -13.84 9.68
CA GLU A 3 8.90 -13.92 11.14
C GLU A 3 9.65 -12.71 11.68
N GLN A 4 9.20 -12.22 12.81
CA GLN A 4 9.91 -11.15 13.49
C GLN A 4 11.16 -11.73 14.16
N LYS A 5 12.32 -11.35 13.67
CA LYS A 5 13.61 -11.82 14.19
C LYS A 5 14.14 -10.96 15.32
N ALA A 6 13.83 -9.65 15.29
CA ALA A 6 14.27 -8.75 16.32
C ALA A 6 13.43 -8.91 17.59
N THR A 7 14.12 -8.89 18.74
CA THR A 7 13.46 -8.88 20.04
C THR A 7 13.52 -7.49 20.62
N ASN A 8 13.02 -7.02 21.60
CA ASN A 8 13.11 -5.66 22.16
C ASN A 8 12.58 -4.57 21.19
N VAL A 9 11.63 -4.94 20.33
CA VAL A 9 10.97 -4.02 19.41
C VAL A 9 9.57 -3.74 19.92
N HIS A 10 9.26 -2.48 20.16
CA HIS A 10 7.97 -2.05 20.68
C HIS A 10 7.41 -0.93 19.83
N TRP A 11 6.08 -0.91 19.70
CA TRP A 11 5.42 0.21 19.05
C TRP A 11 5.52 1.44 19.95
N HIS A 12 5.90 2.56 19.37
CA HIS A 12 6.02 3.83 20.07
C HIS A 12 4.94 4.80 19.60
N GLU A 13 4.14 5.28 20.52
CA GLU A 13 3.16 6.31 20.26
C GLU A 13 3.84 7.68 20.29
N GLY A 14 3.62 8.47 19.25
CA GLY A 14 4.08 9.86 19.22
C GLY A 14 2.96 10.82 19.65
N ASP A 15 3.29 12.10 19.66
CA ASP A 15 2.32 13.16 19.99
C ASP A 15 1.39 13.46 18.81
N ILE A 16 1.83 13.15 17.58
CA ILE A 16 1.04 13.40 16.38
C ILE A 16 0.31 12.11 16.00
N THR A 17 -1.02 12.19 15.91
CA THR A 17 -1.89 11.06 15.61
C THR A 17 -2.37 11.10 14.16
N ARG A 18 -3.06 10.03 13.74
CA ARG A 18 -3.71 10.00 12.41
C ARG A 18 -4.68 11.17 12.25
N GLU A 19 -5.45 11.46 13.29
CA GLU A 19 -6.44 12.55 13.28
C GLU A 19 -5.77 13.90 13.04
N HIS A 20 -4.61 14.14 13.64
CA HIS A 20 -3.84 15.36 13.40
C HIS A 20 -3.44 15.47 11.93
N ARG A 21 -2.97 14.36 11.33
CA ARG A 21 -2.54 14.34 9.94
C ARG A 21 -3.71 14.53 8.98
N GLU A 22 -4.84 13.87 9.26
CA GLU A 22 -6.05 14.01 8.45
C GLU A 22 -6.55 15.45 8.47
N LYS A 23 -6.53 16.08 9.63
CA LYS A 23 -6.94 17.47 9.77
C LYS A 23 -6.03 18.42 9.01
N LEU A 24 -4.71 18.19 9.08
CA LEU A 24 -3.74 19.00 8.35
C LEU A 24 -3.89 18.88 6.85
N LEU A 25 -4.11 17.66 6.35
CA LEU A 25 -4.29 17.40 4.92
C LEU A 25 -5.68 17.78 4.42
N GLY A 26 -6.68 17.82 5.28
CA GLY A 26 -8.06 18.09 4.92
C GLY A 26 -8.80 16.89 4.35
N HIS A 27 -8.25 15.68 4.47
CA HIS A 27 -8.89 14.44 4.02
C HIS A 27 -8.32 13.24 4.77
N LYS A 28 -9.03 12.12 4.70
CA LYS A 28 -8.60 10.85 5.29
C LYS A 28 -7.79 10.04 4.29
N GLY A 29 -6.91 9.19 4.83
CA GLY A 29 -6.20 8.21 4.03
C GLY A 29 -7.05 7.00 3.71
N ALA A 30 -6.72 6.32 2.63
CA ALA A 30 -7.35 5.07 2.22
C ALA A 30 -6.41 4.34 1.28
N THR A 31 -6.59 3.02 1.18
CA THR A 31 -5.90 2.23 0.16
C THR A 31 -6.91 1.82 -0.89
N LEU A 32 -6.63 2.15 -2.14
CA LEU A 32 -7.35 1.63 -3.30
C LEU A 32 -6.46 0.59 -3.95
N TRP A 33 -6.92 -0.66 -3.94
CA TRP A 33 -6.15 -1.79 -4.45
C TRP A 33 -6.66 -2.19 -5.82
N PHE A 34 -5.82 -1.98 -6.83
CA PHE A 34 -6.12 -2.36 -8.21
C PHE A 34 -5.50 -3.71 -8.49
N THR A 35 -6.31 -4.71 -8.74
CA THR A 35 -5.84 -6.06 -9.05
C THR A 35 -6.18 -6.40 -10.51
N GLY A 36 -5.49 -7.38 -11.05
CA GLY A 36 -5.67 -7.83 -12.41
C GLY A 36 -4.34 -8.18 -13.06
N LEU A 37 -4.42 -8.88 -14.18
CA LEU A 37 -3.23 -9.28 -14.92
C LEU A 37 -2.58 -8.06 -15.60
N SER A 38 -1.32 -8.22 -15.97
CA SER A 38 -0.60 -7.23 -16.76
C SER A 38 -1.39 -6.94 -18.04
N GLY A 39 -1.52 -5.66 -18.39
CA GLY A 39 -2.27 -5.25 -19.57
C GLY A 39 -3.77 -5.13 -19.35
N SER A 40 -4.28 -5.31 -18.13
CA SER A 40 -5.71 -5.17 -17.83
C SER A 40 -6.18 -3.72 -17.70
N GLY A 41 -5.27 -2.75 -17.79
CA GLY A 41 -5.60 -1.33 -17.64
C GLY A 41 -5.49 -0.79 -16.23
N LYS A 42 -5.11 -1.59 -15.25
CA LYS A 42 -5.06 -1.14 -13.85
C LYS A 42 -4.08 0.02 -13.63
N SER A 43 -2.93 0.00 -14.29
CA SER A 43 -1.95 1.09 -14.16
C SER A 43 -2.46 2.38 -14.79
N THR A 44 -3.14 2.30 -15.92
CA THR A 44 -3.73 3.47 -16.59
C THR A 44 -4.77 4.13 -15.70
N VAL A 45 -5.67 3.33 -15.11
CA VAL A 45 -6.70 3.84 -14.21
C VAL A 45 -6.07 4.50 -12.98
N ALA A 46 -5.04 3.88 -12.41
CA ALA A 46 -4.37 4.42 -11.23
C ALA A 46 -3.70 5.77 -11.53
N VAL A 47 -3.03 5.89 -12.68
CA VAL A 47 -2.39 7.15 -13.10
C VAL A 47 -3.43 8.27 -13.29
N GLU A 48 -4.54 7.97 -13.94
CA GLU A 48 -5.61 8.95 -14.15
C GLU A 48 -6.24 9.38 -12.83
N LEU A 49 -6.49 8.44 -11.94
CA LEU A 49 -7.07 8.73 -10.63
C LEU A 49 -6.12 9.60 -9.79
N GLU A 50 -4.83 9.30 -9.81
CA GLU A 50 -3.82 10.11 -9.11
C GLU A 50 -3.87 11.56 -9.57
N GLY A 51 -3.94 11.80 -10.88
CA GLY A 51 -4.06 13.14 -11.44
C GLY A 51 -5.33 13.85 -10.99
N THR A 52 -6.45 13.15 -11.01
CA THR A 52 -7.74 13.72 -10.57
C THR A 52 -7.71 14.09 -9.10
N LEU A 53 -7.19 13.21 -8.24
CA LEU A 53 -7.07 13.49 -6.82
C LEU A 53 -6.16 14.68 -6.55
N HIS A 54 -5.07 14.78 -7.29
CA HIS A 54 -4.15 15.91 -7.17
C HIS A 54 -4.85 17.23 -7.50
N GLU A 55 -5.63 17.27 -8.56
CA GLU A 55 -6.42 18.46 -8.94
C GLU A 55 -7.43 18.83 -7.87
N MET A 56 -7.95 17.86 -7.12
CA MET A 56 -8.89 18.08 -6.02
C MET A 56 -8.20 18.49 -4.71
N GLY A 57 -6.87 18.58 -4.70
CA GLY A 57 -6.11 18.92 -3.50
C GLY A 57 -5.96 17.74 -2.52
N ILE A 58 -6.12 16.51 -3.01
CA ILE A 58 -6.01 15.29 -2.20
C ILE A 58 -4.65 14.67 -2.43
N VAL A 59 -3.92 14.39 -1.34
CA VAL A 59 -2.59 13.79 -1.42
C VAL A 59 -2.74 12.29 -1.62
N SER A 60 -2.17 11.80 -2.73
CA SER A 60 -2.16 10.38 -3.05
C SER A 60 -0.77 9.96 -3.53
N TYR A 61 -0.48 8.68 -3.44
CA TYR A 61 0.77 8.13 -3.92
C TYR A 61 0.51 6.79 -4.60
N ARG A 62 1.08 6.61 -5.77
CA ARG A 62 0.88 5.42 -6.57
C ARG A 62 2.00 4.41 -6.31
N LEU A 63 1.62 3.22 -5.86
CA LEU A 63 2.52 2.09 -5.67
C LEU A 63 2.32 1.12 -6.84
N ASP A 64 3.32 1.00 -7.68
CA ASP A 64 3.28 0.18 -8.88
C ASP A 64 4.22 -1.02 -8.72
N GLY A 65 3.80 -2.18 -9.25
CA GLY A 65 4.55 -3.42 -9.11
C GLY A 65 5.99 -3.32 -9.62
N ASP A 66 6.19 -2.77 -10.80
CA ASP A 66 7.53 -2.65 -11.38
C ASP A 66 8.39 -1.66 -10.59
N ASN A 67 7.85 -0.51 -10.23
CA ASN A 67 8.59 0.48 -9.47
C ASN A 67 9.04 -0.05 -8.12
N VAL A 68 8.19 -0.82 -7.44
CA VAL A 68 8.52 -1.42 -6.15
C VAL A 68 9.61 -2.47 -6.29
N ARG A 69 9.59 -3.28 -7.37
CA ARG A 69 10.61 -4.30 -7.63
C ARG A 69 11.95 -3.70 -8.02
N LEU A 70 11.99 -2.48 -8.51
CA LEU A 70 13.23 -1.77 -8.76
C LEU A 70 13.87 -1.23 -7.48
N GLY A 71 13.12 -1.14 -6.40
CA GLY A 71 13.57 -0.59 -5.13
C GLY A 71 13.39 -1.55 -3.96
N ILE A 72 12.34 -1.30 -3.18
CA ILE A 72 12.15 -1.99 -1.89
C ILE A 72 12.02 -3.51 -2.03
N ASN A 73 11.49 -4.01 -3.13
CA ASN A 73 11.30 -5.43 -3.39
C ASN A 73 12.24 -5.97 -4.47
N LYS A 74 13.38 -5.34 -4.68
CA LYS A 74 14.34 -5.75 -5.71
C LYS A 74 14.90 -7.16 -5.50
N ASN A 75 14.82 -7.68 -4.29
CA ASN A 75 15.30 -9.03 -3.95
C ASN A 75 14.23 -10.11 -4.15
N LEU A 76 13.07 -9.76 -4.71
CA LEU A 76 11.97 -10.70 -4.94
C LEU A 76 11.80 -11.00 -6.41
N GLY A 77 11.59 -12.28 -6.73
CA GLY A 77 11.28 -12.74 -8.08
C GLY A 77 9.78 -12.98 -8.27
N PHE A 78 9.43 -13.99 -9.05
CA PHE A 78 8.05 -14.30 -9.44
C PHE A 78 7.56 -15.67 -8.95
N SER A 79 8.30 -16.34 -8.07
CA SER A 79 7.81 -17.55 -7.43
C SER A 79 6.56 -17.26 -6.60
N ALA A 80 5.79 -18.29 -6.26
CA ALA A 80 4.60 -18.11 -5.44
C ALA A 80 4.96 -17.48 -4.09
N GLU A 81 6.06 -17.92 -3.47
CA GLU A 81 6.52 -17.37 -2.20
C GLU A 81 6.91 -15.91 -2.32
N ASP A 82 7.65 -15.55 -3.38
CA ASP A 82 8.08 -14.18 -3.61
C ASP A 82 6.88 -13.27 -3.91
N ARG A 83 5.90 -13.76 -4.65
CA ARG A 83 4.67 -13.00 -4.93
C ARG A 83 3.89 -12.71 -3.64
N THR A 84 3.77 -13.70 -2.76
CA THR A 84 3.12 -13.54 -1.47
C THR A 84 3.86 -12.51 -0.61
N GLU A 85 5.19 -12.59 -0.56
CA GLU A 85 5.99 -11.64 0.21
C GLU A 85 5.91 -10.22 -0.39
N ASN A 86 5.88 -10.10 -1.71
CA ASN A 86 5.71 -8.81 -2.37
C ASN A 86 4.39 -8.14 -1.93
N ILE A 87 3.30 -8.89 -1.96
CA ILE A 87 1.98 -8.37 -1.56
C ILE A 87 1.96 -8.01 -0.08
N ARG A 88 2.58 -8.83 0.77
CA ARG A 88 2.68 -8.54 2.20
C ARG A 88 3.37 -7.20 2.45
N ARG A 89 4.53 -7.00 1.82
CA ARG A 89 5.31 -5.75 1.98
C ARG A 89 4.52 -4.53 1.51
N ILE A 90 3.83 -4.65 0.37
CA ILE A 90 3.03 -3.55 -0.16
C ILE A 90 1.83 -3.25 0.73
N GLY A 91 1.21 -4.30 1.29
CA GLY A 91 0.12 -4.13 2.26
C GLY A 91 0.57 -3.33 3.48
N GLU A 92 1.73 -3.65 4.03
CA GLU A 92 2.29 -2.93 5.17
C GLU A 92 2.62 -1.47 4.83
N ILE A 93 3.20 -1.23 3.66
CA ILE A 93 3.51 0.13 3.20
C ILE A 93 2.22 0.92 3.00
N SER A 94 1.21 0.33 2.38
CA SER A 94 -0.10 0.97 2.17
C SER A 94 -0.74 1.37 3.50
N LYS A 95 -0.63 0.51 4.50
CA LYS A 95 -1.13 0.80 5.84
C LYS A 95 -0.46 2.04 6.45
N LEU A 96 0.86 2.19 6.26
CA LEU A 96 1.58 3.37 6.73
C LEU A 96 1.10 4.64 6.03
N PHE A 97 0.84 4.58 4.73
CA PHE A 97 0.27 5.71 4.00
C PHE A 97 -1.10 6.10 4.54
N VAL A 98 -1.97 5.12 4.79
CA VAL A 98 -3.30 5.38 5.37
C VAL A 98 -3.16 6.07 6.73
N ASP A 99 -2.25 5.59 7.55
CA ASP A 99 -2.00 6.19 8.87
C ASP A 99 -1.49 7.64 8.76
N SER A 100 -0.80 7.96 7.68
CA SER A 100 -0.32 9.33 7.41
C SER A 100 -1.39 10.24 6.79
N GLY A 101 -2.58 9.71 6.48
CA GLY A 101 -3.65 10.46 5.83
C GLY A 101 -3.55 10.51 4.31
N VAL A 102 -2.60 9.82 3.72
CA VAL A 102 -2.37 9.77 2.27
C VAL A 102 -3.19 8.64 1.67
N ILE A 103 -3.71 8.85 0.46
CA ILE A 103 -4.38 7.79 -0.29
C ILE A 103 -3.34 6.99 -1.07
N ALA A 104 -3.24 5.70 -0.77
CA ALA A 104 -2.35 4.79 -1.49
C ALA A 104 -3.11 4.14 -2.65
N LEU A 105 -2.57 4.31 -3.86
CA LEU A 105 -3.11 3.70 -5.07
C LEU A 105 -2.19 2.53 -5.43
N SER A 106 -2.54 1.34 -4.95
CA SER A 106 -1.68 0.15 -5.05
C SER A 106 -2.13 -0.72 -6.21
N SER A 107 -1.27 -0.87 -7.21
CA SER A 107 -1.57 -1.53 -8.48
C SER A 107 -0.63 -2.72 -8.68
N PHE A 108 -1.13 -3.92 -8.43
CA PHE A 108 -0.32 -5.15 -8.46
C PHE A 108 -1.10 -6.32 -9.04
N ILE A 109 -0.38 -7.22 -9.70
CA ILE A 109 -0.88 -8.55 -9.96
C ILE A 109 -0.90 -9.26 -8.62
N SER A 110 -2.09 -9.56 -8.11
CA SER A 110 -2.28 -10.23 -6.82
C SER A 110 -3.15 -11.46 -7.04
N PRO A 111 -2.55 -12.56 -7.57
CA PRO A 111 -3.33 -13.71 -8.05
C PRO A 111 -3.96 -14.54 -6.94
N TYR A 112 -3.42 -14.47 -5.73
CA TYR A 112 -3.88 -15.31 -4.62
C TYR A 112 -4.84 -14.55 -3.72
N ARG A 113 -6.06 -15.07 -3.57
CA ARG A 113 -7.09 -14.47 -2.73
C ARG A 113 -6.62 -14.32 -1.28
N ALA A 114 -5.91 -15.33 -0.76
CA ALA A 114 -5.41 -15.30 0.61
C ALA A 114 -4.50 -14.09 0.86
N ASP A 115 -3.67 -13.74 -0.12
CA ASP A 115 -2.77 -12.59 -0.01
C ASP A 115 -3.56 -11.28 0.01
N ARG A 116 -4.57 -11.16 -0.86
CA ARG A 116 -5.43 -9.97 -0.91
C ARG A 116 -6.21 -9.80 0.39
N ASP A 117 -6.75 -10.90 0.93
CA ASP A 117 -7.50 -10.88 2.19
C ASP A 117 -6.61 -10.47 3.35
N GLN A 118 -5.37 -10.94 3.38
CA GLN A 118 -4.40 -10.56 4.41
C GLN A 118 -4.12 -9.06 4.40
N VAL A 119 -3.97 -8.46 3.23
CA VAL A 119 -3.79 -7.01 3.09
C VAL A 119 -5.02 -6.27 3.62
N ARG A 120 -6.20 -6.76 3.29
CA ARG A 120 -7.44 -6.16 3.77
C ARG A 120 -7.51 -6.16 5.30
N GLU A 121 -7.12 -7.26 5.93
CA GLU A 121 -7.08 -7.38 7.39
C GLU A 121 -6.16 -6.35 8.03
N LEU A 122 -5.04 -6.01 7.40
CA LEU A 122 -4.13 -4.98 7.89
C LEU A 122 -4.81 -3.60 7.99
N HIS A 123 -5.90 -3.39 7.27
CA HIS A 123 -6.60 -2.12 7.18
C HIS A 123 -7.92 -2.09 7.98
N GLU A 124 -8.26 -3.15 8.71
CA GLU A 124 -9.55 -3.23 9.41
C GLU A 124 -9.77 -2.13 10.45
N GLU A 125 -8.69 -1.64 11.03
CA GLU A 125 -8.76 -0.54 12.02
C GLU A 125 -8.59 0.84 11.37
N ALA A 126 -8.53 0.91 10.07
CA ALA A 126 -8.27 2.16 9.35
C ALA A 126 -9.55 2.97 9.06
#